data_4cf3b0c42f15fca9ab3d4d877fbf6c0d
#
_entry.id   4cf3b0c42f15fca9ab3d4d877fbf6c0d
#
_cell.length_a   1.000
_cell.length_b   1.000
_cell.length_c   1.000
_cell.angle_alpha   90.00
_cell.angle_beta   90.00
_cell.angle_gamma   90.00
#
_symmetry.space_group_name_H-M   'P 1'
#
loop_
_entity.id
_entity.type
_entity.pdbx_description
1 polymer ?
#
loop_
_entity_poly.entity_id
_entity_poly.type
_entity_poly.pdbx_seq_one_letter_code
_entity_poly.pdbx_strand_id
1 'polypeptide(L)'
;MTQIQTPQAVRGTQDMLGDAERRFAHVVDAFDRVRRLYAFQRVEVPVFEATAVFARSLGEATDVVSKEMYSFADRGGDSLTLRPEFTAGIARAYLTNGWQQFAPLKLATHGPLFRYERPQKGRFRQFHQLDAEVIGAAEPAADVELLVMADQLLRELGVVDGVTLQLNTLGDAETRAAWRTALVAHFEAHRDALSKDSVDRLARNPLRILDSKDPRDRPIADAAPVIDAYLTAEAGAFFDAVQAGLQAAGVAYVRNGALVRGLDYYRHTAFEFVTDRLGAQGTVLGGGRYD
;
A
#
# COMPACT_ATOMS: atom_id res chain seq x y z
N MET A 1 -34.94 0.78 -38.49
CA MET A 1 -34.27 1.83 -37.70
C MET A 1 -33.43 1.14 -36.66
N THR A 2 -32.11 1.17 -36.78
CA THR A 2 -31.20 0.62 -35.81
C THR A 2 -31.31 1.48 -34.54
N GLN A 3 -31.78 0.91 -33.42
CA GLN A 3 -31.79 1.62 -32.15
C GLN A 3 -30.34 2.00 -31.80
N ILE A 4 -30.03 3.29 -31.75
CA ILE A 4 -28.76 3.80 -31.29
C ILE A 4 -28.71 3.53 -29.77
N GLN A 5 -27.94 2.53 -29.34
CA GLN A 5 -27.72 2.30 -27.92
C GLN A 5 -26.91 3.48 -27.36
N THR A 6 -27.44 4.10 -26.30
CA THR A 6 -26.72 5.14 -25.58
C THR A 6 -25.45 4.53 -24.98
N PRO A 7 -24.25 5.08 -25.27
CA PRO A 7 -23.02 4.60 -24.68
C PRO A 7 -23.08 4.65 -23.15
N GLN A 8 -22.53 3.64 -22.51
CA GLN A 8 -22.45 3.54 -21.04
C GLN A 8 -20.99 3.68 -20.60
N ALA A 9 -20.79 4.19 -19.38
CA ALA A 9 -19.46 4.21 -18.77
C ALA A 9 -18.91 2.78 -18.67
N VAL A 10 -17.58 2.65 -18.76
CA VAL A 10 -16.92 1.35 -18.61
C VAL A 10 -17.18 0.82 -17.21
N ARG A 11 -17.49 -0.46 -17.10
CA ARG A 11 -17.76 -1.09 -15.80
C ARG A 11 -16.59 -0.89 -14.83
N GLY A 12 -16.87 -0.32 -13.66
CA GLY A 12 -15.87 -0.01 -12.64
C GLY A 12 -15.23 1.36 -12.82
N THR A 13 -15.79 2.21 -13.67
CA THR A 13 -15.52 3.65 -13.72
C THR A 13 -16.77 4.41 -13.31
N GLN A 14 -16.62 5.70 -12.98
CA GLN A 14 -17.72 6.56 -12.60
C GLN A 14 -17.46 8.00 -13.04
N ASP A 15 -18.57 8.69 -13.34
CA ASP A 15 -18.58 10.15 -13.49
C ASP A 15 -18.90 10.77 -12.12
N MET A 16 -18.26 11.88 -11.80
CA MET A 16 -18.52 12.63 -10.57
C MET A 16 -19.07 14.01 -10.91
N LEU A 17 -20.23 14.33 -10.34
CA LEU A 17 -20.88 15.62 -10.52
C LEU A 17 -21.60 16.02 -9.22
N GLY A 18 -21.71 17.31 -8.95
CA GLY A 18 -22.46 17.85 -7.84
C GLY A 18 -21.84 17.47 -6.50
N ASP A 19 -22.60 16.80 -5.61
CA ASP A 19 -22.13 16.45 -4.25
C ASP A 19 -20.95 15.49 -4.26
N ALA A 20 -20.89 14.56 -5.21
CA ALA A 20 -19.78 13.61 -5.33
C ALA A 20 -18.47 14.35 -5.68
N GLU A 21 -18.54 15.29 -6.62
CA GLU A 21 -17.40 16.11 -7.01
C GLU A 21 -16.95 17.04 -5.86
N ARG A 22 -17.91 17.71 -5.19
CA ARG A 22 -17.59 18.59 -4.04
C ARG A 22 -16.89 17.86 -2.89
N ARG A 23 -17.33 16.62 -2.59
CA ARG A 23 -16.67 15.79 -1.57
C ARG A 23 -15.27 15.38 -2.00
N PHE A 24 -15.08 15.04 -3.27
CA PHE A 24 -13.78 14.71 -3.83
C PHE A 24 -12.84 15.92 -3.74
N ALA A 25 -13.27 17.08 -4.21
CA ALA A 25 -12.51 18.33 -4.13
C ALA A 25 -12.12 18.66 -2.68
N HIS A 26 -13.06 18.54 -1.72
CA HIS A 26 -12.78 18.75 -0.30
C HIS A 26 -11.65 17.87 0.24
N VAL A 27 -11.61 16.59 -0.15
CA VAL A 27 -10.54 15.66 0.25
C VAL A 27 -9.20 16.08 -0.35
N VAL A 28 -9.18 16.47 -1.63
CA VAL A 28 -7.97 16.95 -2.31
C VAL A 28 -7.46 18.24 -1.69
N ASP A 29 -8.33 19.18 -1.38
CA ASP A 29 -7.99 20.47 -0.75
C ASP A 29 -7.41 20.28 0.66
N ALA A 30 -8.00 19.38 1.46
CA ALA A 30 -7.48 19.04 2.78
C ALA A 30 -6.09 18.41 2.67
N PHE A 31 -5.89 17.47 1.76
CA PHE A 31 -4.58 16.87 1.52
C PHE A 31 -3.56 17.91 1.06
N ASP A 32 -3.92 18.80 0.13
CA ASP A 32 -3.01 19.83 -0.38
C ASP A 32 -2.62 20.84 0.71
N ARG A 33 -3.50 21.13 1.66
CA ARG A 33 -3.19 21.93 2.85
C ARG A 33 -2.23 21.19 3.78
N VAL A 34 -2.55 19.92 4.14
CA VAL A 34 -1.74 19.13 5.08
C VAL A 34 -0.34 18.88 4.52
N ARG A 35 -0.21 18.44 3.25
CA ARG A 35 1.11 18.21 2.66
C ARG A 35 2.03 19.43 2.71
N ARG A 36 1.48 20.66 2.58
CA ARG A 36 2.27 21.89 2.68
C ARG A 36 2.76 22.16 4.10
N LEU A 37 1.95 21.84 5.11
CA LEU A 37 2.38 21.94 6.52
C LEU A 37 3.59 21.05 6.83
N TYR A 38 3.64 19.87 6.19
CA TYR A 38 4.75 18.93 6.33
C TYR A 38 5.84 19.12 5.27
N ALA A 39 5.79 20.22 4.49
CA ALA A 39 6.75 20.56 3.44
C ALA A 39 6.90 19.52 2.32
N PHE A 40 5.86 18.76 2.01
CA PHE A 40 5.84 17.89 0.83
C PHE A 40 5.64 18.71 -0.43
N GLN A 41 6.54 18.54 -1.39
CA GLN A 41 6.46 19.15 -2.72
C GLN A 41 5.51 18.33 -3.59
N ARG A 42 4.72 19.01 -4.41
CA ARG A 42 3.88 18.34 -5.39
C ARG A 42 4.73 17.77 -6.52
N VAL A 43 4.48 16.51 -6.87
CA VAL A 43 5.05 15.84 -8.04
C VAL A 43 3.93 15.32 -8.92
N GLU A 44 4.14 15.37 -10.24
CA GLU A 44 3.30 14.71 -11.23
C GLU A 44 4.14 13.67 -11.97
N VAL A 45 3.62 12.47 -12.07
CA VAL A 45 4.22 11.37 -12.83
C VAL A 45 3.24 10.90 -13.92
N PRO A 46 3.72 10.33 -15.03
CA PRO A 46 2.87 9.87 -16.12
C PRO A 46 1.76 8.92 -15.67
N VAL A 47 0.61 8.97 -16.34
CA VAL A 47 -0.51 8.05 -16.11
C VAL A 47 -0.18 6.64 -16.60
N PHE A 48 0.71 6.49 -17.55
CA PHE A 48 1.22 5.22 -18.05
C PHE A 48 2.74 5.23 -18.12
N GLU A 49 3.34 4.08 -17.91
CA GLU A 49 4.78 3.85 -17.91
C GLU A 49 5.08 2.56 -18.68
N ALA A 50 6.35 2.32 -18.99
CA ALA A 50 6.77 1.00 -19.45
C ALA A 50 6.37 -0.06 -18.40
N THR A 51 5.79 -1.17 -18.85
CA THR A 51 5.30 -2.25 -17.97
C THR A 51 6.36 -2.72 -16.98
N ALA A 52 7.64 -2.72 -17.40
CA ALA A 52 8.77 -3.11 -16.56
C ALA A 52 8.94 -2.26 -15.30
N VAL A 53 8.49 -0.99 -15.28
CA VAL A 53 8.53 -0.12 -14.10
C VAL A 53 7.73 -0.72 -12.96
N PHE A 54 6.51 -1.18 -13.27
CA PHE A 54 5.63 -1.77 -12.26
C PHE A 54 5.98 -3.23 -11.96
N ALA A 55 6.24 -4.06 -12.97
CA ALA A 55 6.57 -5.46 -12.78
C ALA A 55 7.81 -5.64 -11.88
N ARG A 56 8.86 -4.84 -12.10
CA ARG A 56 10.09 -4.90 -11.31
C ARG A 56 9.91 -4.43 -9.87
N SER A 57 9.15 -3.35 -9.66
CA SER A 57 9.02 -2.73 -8.33
C SER A 57 8.02 -3.47 -7.45
N LEU A 58 6.87 -3.89 -8.00
CA LEU A 58 5.78 -4.48 -7.21
C LEU A 58 6.01 -5.96 -6.90
N GLY A 59 6.90 -6.64 -7.64
CA GLY A 59 7.11 -8.09 -7.57
C GLY A 59 6.16 -8.87 -8.49
N GLU A 60 6.71 -9.72 -9.34
CA GLU A 60 5.96 -10.49 -10.34
C GLU A 60 4.90 -11.43 -9.73
N ALA A 61 5.10 -11.84 -8.49
CA ALA A 61 4.20 -12.74 -7.77
C ALA A 61 3.00 -12.03 -7.11
N THR A 62 2.94 -10.71 -7.15
CA THR A 62 1.82 -9.96 -6.54
C THR A 62 0.56 -10.04 -7.40
N ASP A 63 -0.62 -9.98 -6.77
CA ASP A 63 -1.90 -9.98 -7.49
C ASP A 63 -2.01 -8.77 -8.43
N VAL A 64 -1.47 -7.62 -8.03
CA VAL A 64 -1.46 -6.40 -8.85
C VAL A 64 -0.76 -6.67 -10.18
N VAL A 65 0.46 -7.21 -10.17
CA VAL A 65 1.22 -7.48 -11.40
C VAL A 65 0.63 -8.63 -12.20
N SER A 66 0.24 -9.71 -11.53
CA SER A 66 -0.16 -10.94 -12.21
C SER A 66 -1.59 -10.91 -12.79
N LYS A 67 -2.49 -10.07 -12.23
CA LYS A 67 -3.93 -10.13 -12.56
C LYS A 67 -4.62 -8.78 -12.76
N GLU A 68 -4.07 -7.67 -12.21
CA GLU A 68 -4.83 -6.43 -12.08
C GLU A 68 -4.30 -5.27 -12.95
N MET A 69 -3.12 -5.39 -13.55
CA MET A 69 -2.59 -4.34 -14.42
C MET A 69 -3.37 -4.23 -15.73
N TYR A 70 -3.60 -2.98 -16.17
CA TYR A 70 -4.05 -2.67 -17.52
C TYR A 70 -2.84 -2.42 -18.41
N SER A 71 -2.37 -3.47 -19.10
CA SER A 71 -1.22 -3.40 -20.00
C SER A 71 -1.65 -3.50 -21.47
N PHE A 72 -0.97 -2.77 -22.34
CA PHE A 72 -1.22 -2.73 -23.77
C PHE A 72 0.07 -2.44 -24.53
N ALA A 73 0.12 -2.85 -25.79
CA ALA A 73 1.20 -2.43 -26.69
C ALA A 73 0.85 -1.07 -27.31
N ASP A 74 1.82 -0.17 -27.40
CA ASP A 74 1.68 1.04 -28.20
C ASP A 74 1.84 0.73 -29.71
N ARG A 75 1.79 1.77 -30.55
CA ARG A 75 1.95 1.60 -32.01
C ARG A 75 3.36 1.17 -32.41
N GLY A 76 4.36 1.42 -31.59
CA GLY A 76 5.75 0.99 -31.77
C GLY A 76 6.01 -0.46 -31.33
N GLY A 77 5.06 -1.07 -30.59
CA GLY A 77 5.19 -2.40 -30.03
C GLY A 77 5.70 -2.43 -28.58
N ASP A 78 5.94 -1.29 -27.97
CA ASP A 78 6.37 -1.19 -26.58
C ASP A 78 5.22 -1.54 -25.62
N SER A 79 5.54 -2.32 -24.57
CA SER A 79 4.57 -2.70 -23.55
C SER A 79 4.43 -1.59 -22.52
N LEU A 80 3.23 -1.00 -22.44
CA LEU A 80 2.85 0.07 -21.54
C LEU A 80 1.79 -0.41 -20.55
N THR A 81 1.76 0.20 -19.38
CA THR A 81 0.78 -0.11 -18.32
C THR A 81 0.23 1.18 -17.72
N LEU A 82 -1.10 1.25 -17.58
CA LEU A 82 -1.74 2.30 -16.78
C LEU A 82 -1.33 2.10 -15.31
N ARG A 83 -0.88 3.18 -14.68
CA ARG A 83 -0.33 3.12 -13.30
C ARG A 83 -1.33 2.50 -12.31
N PRO A 84 -0.97 1.39 -11.62
CA PRO A 84 -1.79 0.78 -10.59
C PRO A 84 -1.55 1.40 -9.21
N GLU A 85 -0.48 2.18 -9.05
CA GLU A 85 -0.04 2.90 -7.85
C GLU A 85 0.95 4.01 -8.24
N PHE A 86 1.37 4.86 -7.30
CA PHE A 86 2.26 6.00 -7.57
C PHE A 86 3.73 5.73 -7.28
N THR A 87 4.03 4.96 -6.24
CA THR A 87 5.38 4.78 -5.69
C THR A 87 6.41 4.39 -6.76
N ALA A 88 6.11 3.40 -7.61
CA ALA A 88 7.03 2.96 -8.66
C ALA A 88 7.32 4.06 -9.70
N GLY A 89 6.30 4.82 -10.10
CA GLY A 89 6.46 5.96 -11.01
C GLY A 89 7.28 7.09 -10.39
N ILE A 90 7.07 7.39 -9.11
CA ILE A 90 7.84 8.40 -8.36
C ILE A 90 9.29 7.95 -8.18
N ALA A 91 9.52 6.69 -7.79
CA ALA A 91 10.86 6.12 -7.65
C ALA A 91 11.61 6.14 -8.99
N ARG A 92 10.96 5.76 -10.11
CA ARG A 92 11.53 5.88 -11.44
C ARG A 92 11.89 7.34 -11.76
N ALA A 93 10.98 8.28 -11.49
CA ALA A 93 11.23 9.71 -11.73
C ALA A 93 12.41 10.24 -10.90
N TYR A 94 12.49 9.84 -9.62
CA TYR A 94 13.61 10.17 -8.72
C TYR A 94 14.95 9.72 -9.31
N LEU A 95 15.02 8.50 -9.83
CA LEU A 95 16.24 7.94 -10.42
C LEU A 95 16.58 8.62 -11.77
N THR A 96 15.60 8.73 -12.67
CA THR A 96 15.87 9.19 -14.04
C THR A 96 16.13 10.68 -14.15
N ASN A 97 15.66 11.49 -13.20
CA ASN A 97 15.90 12.93 -13.18
C ASN A 97 17.08 13.34 -12.27
N GLY A 98 17.79 12.36 -11.67
CA GLY A 98 18.93 12.66 -10.81
C GLY A 98 18.57 13.36 -9.51
N TRP A 99 17.34 13.12 -8.98
CA TRP A 99 16.87 13.80 -7.78
C TRP A 99 17.55 13.31 -6.50
N GLN A 100 18.37 12.25 -6.58
CA GLN A 100 19.17 11.75 -5.46
C GLN A 100 20.04 12.85 -4.81
N GLN A 101 20.49 13.82 -5.59
CA GLN A 101 21.25 14.96 -5.09
C GLN A 101 20.48 15.87 -4.12
N PHE A 102 19.15 15.77 -4.12
CA PHE A 102 18.27 16.57 -3.26
C PHE A 102 17.70 15.78 -2.07
N ALA A 103 18.16 14.53 -1.86
CA ALA A 103 17.70 13.72 -0.75
C ALA A 103 18.07 14.35 0.62
N PRO A 104 17.20 14.23 1.64
CA PRO A 104 15.89 13.58 1.59
C PRO A 104 14.84 14.43 0.88
N LEU A 105 14.02 13.80 0.03
CA LEU A 105 12.90 14.43 -0.66
C LEU A 105 11.57 14.01 -0.05
N LYS A 106 10.67 14.96 0.10
CA LYS A 106 9.28 14.75 0.47
C LYS A 106 8.39 15.12 -0.71
N LEU A 107 7.76 14.13 -1.31
CA LEU A 107 6.96 14.26 -2.52
C LEU A 107 5.53 13.84 -2.25
N ALA A 108 4.56 14.55 -2.84
CA ALA A 108 3.16 14.20 -2.72
C ALA A 108 2.45 14.37 -4.05
N THR A 109 1.49 13.51 -4.33
CA THR A 109 0.66 13.56 -5.53
C THR A 109 -0.75 13.07 -5.24
N HIS A 110 -1.64 13.30 -6.18
CA HIS A 110 -2.96 12.67 -6.20
C HIS A 110 -3.41 12.48 -7.65
N GLY A 111 -4.26 11.52 -7.88
CA GLY A 111 -4.81 11.31 -9.22
C GLY A 111 -5.41 9.93 -9.41
N PRO A 112 -5.86 9.63 -10.66
CA PRO A 112 -6.45 8.35 -10.99
C PRO A 112 -5.40 7.25 -11.06
N LEU A 113 -5.80 6.07 -10.56
CA LEU A 113 -5.08 4.80 -10.66
C LEU A 113 -6.01 3.75 -11.29
N PHE A 114 -5.43 2.67 -11.81
CA PHE A 114 -6.15 1.70 -12.61
C PHE A 114 -5.79 0.27 -12.20
N ARG A 115 -6.83 -0.50 -11.77
CA ARG A 115 -6.67 -1.93 -11.44
C ARG A 115 -7.85 -2.72 -11.97
N TYR A 116 -7.58 -3.83 -12.64
CA TYR A 116 -8.62 -4.73 -13.13
C TYR A 116 -9.18 -5.59 -11.99
N GLU A 117 -9.85 -4.94 -11.06
CA GLU A 117 -10.51 -5.60 -9.95
C GLU A 117 -11.99 -5.89 -10.23
N ARG A 118 -12.57 -6.81 -9.46
CA ARG A 118 -14.02 -7.02 -9.46
C ARG A 118 -14.69 -5.79 -8.81
N PRO A 119 -15.48 -5.01 -9.57
CA PRO A 119 -16.13 -3.83 -9.01
C PRO A 119 -17.11 -4.19 -7.89
N GLN A 120 -17.02 -3.48 -6.80
CA GLN A 120 -17.95 -3.55 -5.65
C GLN A 120 -17.99 -2.20 -4.95
N LYS A 121 -18.84 -2.04 -3.92
CA LYS A 121 -18.93 -0.78 -3.18
C LYS A 121 -17.55 -0.38 -2.63
N GLY A 122 -17.07 0.82 -2.98
CA GLY A 122 -15.76 1.33 -2.58
C GLY A 122 -14.57 0.76 -3.36
N ARG A 123 -14.79 -0.08 -4.39
CA ARG A 123 -13.73 -0.67 -5.20
C ARG A 123 -14.04 -0.51 -6.69
N PHE A 124 -13.24 0.31 -7.36
CA PHE A 124 -13.40 0.67 -8.76
C PHE A 124 -12.19 0.23 -9.57
N ARG A 125 -12.34 0.13 -10.88
CA ARG A 125 -11.23 -0.14 -11.83
C ARG A 125 -10.43 1.11 -12.14
N GLN A 126 -11.09 2.28 -12.14
CA GLN A 126 -10.46 3.58 -12.04
C GLN A 126 -10.84 4.18 -10.70
N PHE A 127 -9.87 4.48 -9.88
CA PHE A 127 -10.05 5.08 -8.56
C PHE A 127 -9.01 6.18 -8.34
N HIS A 128 -9.16 6.99 -7.31
CA HIS A 128 -8.21 8.04 -6.99
C HIS A 128 -7.48 7.72 -5.69
N GLN A 129 -6.20 8.03 -5.65
CA GLN A 129 -5.40 8.00 -4.43
C GLN A 129 -4.77 9.37 -4.18
N LEU A 130 -4.56 9.66 -2.90
CA LEU A 130 -3.61 10.63 -2.39
C LEU A 130 -2.36 9.84 -2.02
N ASP A 131 -1.20 10.37 -2.32
CA ASP A 131 0.07 9.69 -2.11
C ASP A 131 1.12 10.65 -1.55
N ALA A 132 1.93 10.18 -0.60
CA ALA A 132 3.01 10.93 0.00
C ALA A 132 4.22 10.03 0.25
N GLU A 133 5.37 10.42 -0.29
CA GLU A 133 6.61 9.65 -0.29
C GLU A 133 7.74 10.46 0.37
N VAL A 134 8.50 9.81 1.25
CA VAL A 134 9.77 10.33 1.76
C VAL A 134 10.88 9.45 1.23
N ILE A 135 11.75 10.01 0.38
CA ILE A 135 12.82 9.26 -0.27
C ILE A 135 14.18 9.75 0.21
N GLY A 136 15.03 8.80 0.62
CA GLY A 136 16.40 9.10 1.05
C GLY A 136 16.54 9.47 2.53
N ALA A 137 15.57 9.15 3.37
CA ALA A 137 15.63 9.28 4.82
C ALA A 137 15.68 7.90 5.47
N ALA A 138 16.78 7.56 6.15
CA ALA A 138 16.95 6.27 6.80
C ALA A 138 16.35 6.22 8.22
N GLU A 139 16.15 7.37 8.85
CA GLU A 139 15.77 7.51 10.25
C GLU A 139 14.30 7.12 10.50
N PRO A 140 13.99 6.52 11.67
CA PRO A 140 12.60 6.21 12.07
C PRO A 140 11.67 7.43 12.09
N ALA A 141 12.23 8.63 12.29
CA ALA A 141 11.50 9.89 12.35
C ALA A 141 10.72 10.17 11.04
N ALA A 142 11.21 9.69 9.88
CA ALA A 142 10.52 9.84 8.61
C ALA A 142 9.20 9.03 8.58
N ASP A 143 9.22 7.83 9.15
CA ASP A 143 8.01 6.99 9.27
C ASP A 143 7.01 7.63 10.23
N VAL A 144 7.50 8.13 11.37
CA VAL A 144 6.67 8.85 12.35
C VAL A 144 6.01 10.06 11.71
N GLU A 145 6.75 10.87 10.94
CA GLU A 145 6.21 12.06 10.28
C GLU A 145 5.08 11.72 9.30
N LEU A 146 5.25 10.68 8.49
CA LEU A 146 4.19 10.22 7.57
C LEU A 146 2.94 9.75 8.31
N LEU A 147 3.11 9.01 9.40
CA LEU A 147 1.99 8.53 10.22
C LEU A 147 1.25 9.67 10.93
N VAL A 148 1.98 10.66 11.44
CA VAL A 148 1.40 11.87 12.06
C VAL A 148 0.68 12.71 11.01
N MET A 149 1.25 12.87 9.82
CA MET A 149 0.60 13.54 8.69
C MET A 149 -0.71 12.84 8.28
N ALA A 150 -0.70 11.51 8.23
CA ALA A 150 -1.88 10.72 7.91
C ALA A 150 -2.98 10.88 8.97
N ASP A 151 -2.64 10.80 10.25
CA ASP A 151 -3.58 11.04 11.36
C ASP A 151 -4.17 12.46 11.31
N GLN A 152 -3.33 13.46 11.06
CA GLN A 152 -3.79 14.85 10.91
C GLN A 152 -4.76 15.00 9.73
N LEU A 153 -4.47 14.40 8.59
CA LEU A 153 -5.37 14.43 7.44
C LEU A 153 -6.76 13.85 7.78
N LEU A 154 -6.78 12.70 8.47
CA LEU A 154 -8.04 12.08 8.88
C LEU A 154 -8.82 12.96 9.90
N ARG A 155 -8.11 13.67 10.79
CA ARG A 155 -8.72 14.63 11.72
C ARG A 155 -9.30 15.82 10.98
N GLU A 156 -8.58 16.40 10.04
CA GLU A 156 -9.07 17.54 9.24
C GLU A 156 -10.27 17.17 8.36
N LEU A 157 -10.35 15.92 7.91
CA LEU A 157 -11.51 15.40 7.19
C LEU A 157 -12.67 15.00 8.12
N GLY A 158 -12.49 15.06 9.45
CA GLY A 158 -13.51 14.67 10.41
C GLY A 158 -13.86 13.19 10.42
N VAL A 159 -12.96 12.32 9.96
CA VAL A 159 -13.20 10.87 9.85
C VAL A 159 -12.31 10.02 10.78
N VAL A 160 -11.46 10.65 11.58
CA VAL A 160 -10.52 9.94 12.48
C VAL A 160 -11.26 9.05 13.49
N ASP A 161 -12.43 9.50 13.97
CA ASP A 161 -13.27 8.71 14.88
C ASP A 161 -13.83 7.49 14.14
N GLY A 162 -13.45 6.30 14.59
CA GLY A 162 -13.82 5.03 13.93
C GLY A 162 -12.81 4.57 12.87
N VAL A 163 -11.63 5.19 12.87
CA VAL A 163 -10.44 4.70 12.14
C VAL A 163 -9.38 4.30 13.17
N THR A 164 -8.80 3.12 12.99
CA THR A 164 -7.73 2.59 13.84
C THR A 164 -6.45 2.47 13.03
N LEU A 165 -5.35 3.05 13.52
CA LEU A 165 -4.02 2.78 12.98
C LEU A 165 -3.56 1.40 13.43
N GLN A 166 -3.40 0.48 12.51
CA GLN A 166 -2.71 -0.79 12.71
C GLN A 166 -1.25 -0.62 12.28
N LEU A 167 -0.33 -1.01 13.16
CA LEU A 167 1.11 -0.86 12.96
C LEU A 167 1.80 -2.21 13.10
N ASN A 168 2.77 -2.47 12.23
CA ASN A 168 3.67 -3.62 12.33
C ASN A 168 5.09 -3.23 11.89
N THR A 169 6.04 -4.13 12.15
CA THR A 169 7.34 -4.12 11.49
C THR A 169 7.50 -5.37 10.63
N LEU A 170 8.17 -5.23 9.50
CA LEU A 170 8.62 -6.34 8.67
C LEU A 170 10.13 -6.59 8.83
N GLY A 171 10.77 -5.83 9.75
CA GLY A 171 12.18 -5.91 10.02
C GLY A 171 13.07 -5.54 8.84
N ASP A 172 14.35 -5.78 9.02
CA ASP A 172 15.37 -5.70 7.99
C ASP A 172 15.45 -6.98 7.14
N ALA A 173 16.40 -7.06 6.23
CA ALA A 173 16.58 -8.21 5.34
C ALA A 173 16.88 -9.51 6.10
N GLU A 174 17.70 -9.43 7.16
CA GLU A 174 18.08 -10.58 7.99
C GLU A 174 16.87 -11.09 8.78
N THR A 175 16.16 -10.20 9.46
CA THR A 175 14.89 -10.50 10.13
C THR A 175 13.91 -11.22 9.19
N ARG A 176 13.68 -10.64 8.00
CA ARG A 176 12.75 -11.21 7.01
C ARG A 176 13.17 -12.58 6.54
N ALA A 177 14.46 -12.81 6.32
CA ALA A 177 14.98 -14.12 5.88
C ALA A 177 14.76 -15.19 6.95
N ALA A 178 15.10 -14.88 8.21
CA ALA A 178 14.91 -15.78 9.33
C ALA A 178 13.43 -16.09 9.58
N TRP A 179 12.59 -15.06 9.63
CA TRP A 179 11.14 -15.21 9.83
C TRP A 179 10.48 -15.97 8.67
N ARG A 180 10.85 -15.67 7.42
CA ARG A 180 10.36 -16.42 6.25
C ARG A 180 10.67 -17.91 6.35
N THR A 181 11.88 -18.26 6.78
CA THR A 181 12.29 -19.66 6.98
C THR A 181 11.38 -20.36 8.00
N ALA A 182 11.12 -19.71 9.13
CA ALA A 182 10.23 -20.23 10.16
C ALA A 182 8.78 -20.35 9.70
N LEU A 183 8.27 -19.36 8.95
CA LEU A 183 6.93 -19.39 8.36
C LEU A 183 6.77 -20.54 7.35
N VAL A 184 7.76 -20.74 6.48
CA VAL A 184 7.74 -21.86 5.52
C VAL A 184 7.69 -23.19 6.26
N ALA A 185 8.55 -23.39 7.28
CA ALA A 185 8.54 -24.61 8.07
C ALA A 185 7.18 -24.86 8.76
N HIS A 186 6.60 -23.79 9.33
CA HIS A 186 5.29 -23.87 9.97
C HIS A 186 4.17 -24.24 8.99
N PHE A 187 4.07 -23.55 7.85
CA PHE A 187 3.01 -23.80 6.87
C PHE A 187 3.21 -25.12 6.12
N GLU A 188 4.44 -25.59 5.85
CA GLU A 188 4.69 -26.91 5.29
C GLU A 188 4.22 -28.03 6.23
N ALA A 189 4.42 -27.88 7.54
CA ALA A 189 3.92 -28.84 8.53
C ALA A 189 2.37 -28.96 8.55
N HIS A 190 1.67 -27.94 8.04
CA HIS A 190 0.21 -27.89 7.97
C HIS A 190 -0.35 -27.89 6.53
N ARG A 191 0.48 -28.24 5.55
CA ARG A 191 0.20 -28.08 4.12
C ARG A 191 -1.14 -28.66 3.68
N ASP A 192 -1.48 -29.87 4.17
CA ASP A 192 -2.70 -30.58 3.80
C ASP A 192 -3.99 -29.92 4.33
N ALA A 193 -3.85 -29.08 5.36
CA ALA A 193 -4.97 -28.32 5.95
C ALA A 193 -5.14 -26.92 5.33
N LEU A 194 -4.15 -26.43 4.59
CA LEU A 194 -4.22 -25.13 3.93
C LEU A 194 -5.18 -25.11 2.74
N SER A 195 -5.72 -23.95 2.45
CA SER A 195 -6.46 -23.70 1.20
C SER A 195 -5.54 -23.86 -0.02
N LYS A 196 -6.11 -24.17 -1.18
CA LYS A 196 -5.36 -24.26 -2.43
C LYS A 196 -4.59 -22.97 -2.74
N ASP A 197 -5.21 -21.81 -2.52
CA ASP A 197 -4.58 -20.51 -2.71
C ASP A 197 -3.38 -20.32 -1.78
N SER A 198 -3.49 -20.73 -0.52
CA SER A 198 -2.40 -20.66 0.46
C SER A 198 -1.28 -21.67 0.17
N VAL A 199 -1.58 -22.84 -0.38
CA VAL A 199 -0.54 -23.78 -0.88
C VAL A 199 0.23 -23.14 -2.06
N ASP A 200 -0.45 -22.47 -2.98
CA ASP A 200 0.20 -21.76 -4.09
C ASP A 200 1.05 -20.58 -3.59
N ARG A 201 0.57 -19.86 -2.56
CA ARG A 201 1.31 -18.77 -1.89
C ARG A 201 2.54 -19.25 -1.14
N LEU A 202 2.49 -20.44 -0.54
CA LEU A 202 3.61 -21.01 0.19
C LEU A 202 4.89 -21.09 -0.65
N ALA A 203 4.75 -21.43 -1.93
CA ALA A 203 5.88 -21.48 -2.86
C ALA A 203 6.36 -20.07 -3.30
N ARG A 204 5.46 -19.11 -3.41
CA ARG A 204 5.75 -17.78 -3.99
C ARG A 204 6.01 -16.71 -2.95
N ASN A 205 5.08 -16.54 -2.01
CA ASN A 205 5.12 -15.53 -0.96
C ASN A 205 4.39 -16.00 0.30
N PRO A 206 5.05 -16.77 1.19
CA PRO A 206 4.43 -17.36 2.37
C PRO A 206 3.88 -16.32 3.36
N LEU A 207 4.41 -15.08 3.37
CA LEU A 207 3.90 -14.02 4.21
C LEU A 207 2.42 -13.70 3.90
N ARG A 208 1.99 -13.90 2.66
CA ARG A 208 0.60 -13.66 2.23
C ARG A 208 -0.41 -14.68 2.78
N ILE A 209 0.07 -15.75 3.42
CA ILE A 209 -0.82 -16.69 4.12
C ILE A 209 -1.31 -16.09 5.43
N LEU A 210 -0.51 -15.23 6.06
CA LEU A 210 -0.87 -14.56 7.33
C LEU A 210 -2.13 -13.68 7.20
N ASP A 211 -2.38 -13.09 6.03
CA ASP A 211 -3.56 -12.27 5.74
C ASP A 211 -4.66 -13.03 4.97
N SER A 212 -4.58 -14.37 4.91
CA SER A 212 -5.60 -15.18 4.26
C SER A 212 -6.97 -14.98 4.91
N LYS A 213 -7.99 -14.84 4.06
CA LYS A 213 -9.40 -14.73 4.48
C LYS A 213 -10.13 -16.07 4.46
N ASP A 214 -9.46 -17.14 4.00
CA ASP A 214 -10.06 -18.49 4.02
C ASP A 214 -10.16 -18.99 5.47
N PRO A 215 -11.35 -19.43 5.92
CA PRO A 215 -11.54 -19.92 7.29
C PRO A 215 -10.64 -21.12 7.65
N ARG A 216 -10.19 -21.91 6.68
CA ARG A 216 -9.28 -23.05 6.90
C ARG A 216 -7.88 -22.60 7.28
N ASP A 217 -7.43 -21.51 6.70
CA ASP A 217 -6.08 -20.99 6.90
C ASP A 217 -5.95 -20.22 8.23
N ARG A 218 -7.04 -19.61 8.72
CA ARG A 218 -7.01 -18.74 9.90
C ARG A 218 -6.39 -19.40 11.15
N PRO A 219 -6.81 -20.61 11.58
CA PRO A 219 -6.21 -21.23 12.77
C PRO A 219 -4.70 -21.49 12.62
N ILE A 220 -4.25 -21.79 11.39
CA ILE A 220 -2.85 -22.06 11.07
C ILE A 220 -2.07 -20.73 11.03
N ALA A 221 -2.63 -19.71 10.41
CA ALA A 221 -2.03 -18.38 10.34
C ALA A 221 -1.93 -17.71 11.73
N ASP A 222 -2.95 -17.87 12.58
CA ASP A 222 -2.98 -17.32 13.93
C ASP A 222 -1.96 -18.02 14.87
N ALA A 223 -1.58 -19.27 14.57
CA ALA A 223 -0.57 -20.03 15.30
C ALA A 223 0.86 -19.86 14.71
N ALA A 224 1.00 -19.08 13.63
CA ALA A 224 2.28 -18.92 12.95
C ALA A 224 3.31 -18.15 13.81
N PRO A 225 4.61 -18.39 13.60
CA PRO A 225 5.66 -17.65 14.29
C PRO A 225 5.52 -16.14 14.08
N VAL A 226 5.57 -15.37 15.18
CA VAL A 226 5.53 -13.91 15.15
C VAL A 226 6.91 -13.33 14.84
N ILE A 227 6.96 -12.24 14.08
CA ILE A 227 8.21 -11.63 13.61
C ILE A 227 9.10 -11.15 14.76
N ASP A 228 8.51 -10.78 15.89
CA ASP A 228 9.23 -10.24 17.06
C ASP A 228 10.34 -11.17 17.57
N ALA A 229 10.19 -12.48 17.43
CA ALA A 229 11.18 -13.47 17.82
C ALA A 229 12.41 -13.52 16.88
N TYR A 230 12.36 -12.84 15.75
CA TYR A 230 13.38 -12.88 14.69
C TYR A 230 14.00 -11.50 14.43
N LEU A 231 13.56 -10.45 15.13
CA LEU A 231 14.10 -9.11 14.95
C LEU A 231 15.59 -9.09 15.29
N THR A 232 16.39 -8.51 14.41
CA THR A 232 17.75 -8.09 14.77
C THR A 232 17.67 -6.97 15.83
N ALA A 233 18.76 -6.75 16.55
CA ALA A 233 18.80 -5.66 17.52
C ALA A 233 18.54 -4.29 16.87
N GLU A 234 19.02 -4.09 15.64
CA GLU A 234 18.84 -2.86 14.87
C GLU A 234 17.38 -2.69 14.43
N ALA A 235 16.77 -3.76 13.90
CA ALA A 235 15.36 -3.73 13.49
C ALA A 235 14.42 -3.53 14.68
N GLY A 236 14.73 -4.12 15.84
CA GLY A 236 14.02 -3.90 17.10
C GLY A 236 14.12 -2.44 17.55
N ALA A 237 15.33 -1.89 17.64
CA ALA A 237 15.55 -0.50 18.03
C ALA A 237 14.89 0.50 17.07
N PHE A 238 14.89 0.22 15.76
CA PHE A 238 14.19 1.02 14.76
C PHE A 238 12.69 1.07 15.06
N PHE A 239 12.08 -0.10 15.28
CA PHE A 239 10.65 -0.17 15.54
C PHE A 239 10.26 0.47 16.87
N ASP A 240 11.07 0.30 17.91
CA ASP A 240 10.89 0.96 19.21
C ASP A 240 10.91 2.48 19.08
N ALA A 241 11.82 3.01 18.25
CA ALA A 241 11.91 4.44 17.96
C ALA A 241 10.65 4.96 17.23
N VAL A 242 10.08 4.19 16.27
CA VAL A 242 8.81 4.55 15.63
C VAL A 242 7.68 4.59 16.65
N GLN A 243 7.57 3.58 17.51
CA GLN A 243 6.54 3.52 18.55
C GLN A 243 6.64 4.69 19.53
N ALA A 244 7.86 4.97 20.02
CA ALA A 244 8.12 6.09 20.91
C ALA A 244 7.78 7.44 20.27
N GLY A 245 8.11 7.61 18.97
CA GLY A 245 7.77 8.82 18.21
C GLY A 245 6.25 9.03 18.07
N LEU A 246 5.50 7.98 17.76
CA LEU A 246 4.02 8.05 17.70
C LEU A 246 3.42 8.36 19.06
N GLN A 247 3.91 7.75 20.12
CA GLN A 247 3.48 8.05 21.49
C GLN A 247 3.72 9.52 21.86
N ALA A 248 4.91 10.03 21.55
CA ALA A 248 5.26 11.44 21.79
C ALA A 248 4.38 12.40 20.98
N ALA A 249 3.98 12.02 19.77
CA ALA A 249 3.08 12.78 18.90
C ALA A 249 1.59 12.62 19.28
N GLY A 250 1.24 11.76 20.23
CA GLY A 250 -0.15 11.51 20.63
C GLY A 250 -0.97 10.75 19.59
N VAL A 251 -0.33 10.00 18.69
CA VAL A 251 -1.00 9.16 17.69
C VAL A 251 -1.18 7.76 18.25
N ALA A 252 -2.43 7.38 18.48
CA ALA A 252 -2.78 6.06 18.98
C ALA A 252 -2.68 5.00 17.87
N TYR A 253 -2.19 3.81 18.21
CA TYR A 253 -2.11 2.68 17.29
C TYR A 253 -2.37 1.35 18.00
N VAL A 254 -2.66 0.33 17.21
CA VAL A 254 -2.76 -1.07 17.64
C VAL A 254 -1.69 -1.87 16.92
N ARG A 255 -0.89 -2.63 17.67
CA ARG A 255 0.06 -3.57 17.08
C ARG A 255 -0.71 -4.73 16.44
N ASN A 256 -0.44 -4.98 15.16
CA ASN A 256 -1.00 -6.12 14.43
C ASN A 256 0.14 -6.95 13.81
N GLY A 257 0.59 -7.99 14.50
CA GLY A 257 1.68 -8.88 14.05
C GLY A 257 1.38 -9.66 12.76
N ALA A 258 0.10 -9.78 12.38
CA ALA A 258 -0.32 -10.40 11.13
C ALA A 258 -0.35 -9.40 9.95
N LEU A 259 -0.17 -8.09 10.21
CA LEU A 259 -0.19 -7.08 9.15
C LEU A 259 1.05 -7.24 8.27
N VAL A 260 0.81 -7.69 7.06
CA VAL A 260 1.77 -7.72 5.94
C VAL A 260 1.21 -6.91 4.79
N ARG A 261 2.08 -6.40 3.92
CA ARG A 261 1.64 -5.58 2.78
C ARG A 261 1.56 -6.42 1.50
N GLY A 262 0.66 -6.01 0.60
CA GLY A 262 0.41 -6.69 -0.67
C GLY A 262 1.53 -6.59 -1.70
N LEU A 263 2.57 -5.78 -1.45
CA LEU A 263 3.67 -5.50 -2.35
C LEU A 263 4.99 -5.94 -1.67
N ASP A 264 5.91 -6.51 -2.43
CA ASP A 264 7.08 -7.20 -1.88
C ASP A 264 8.22 -6.26 -1.46
N TYR A 265 8.15 -4.99 -1.83
CA TYR A 265 9.20 -4.00 -1.53
C TYR A 265 9.23 -3.52 -0.08
N TYR A 266 8.19 -3.77 0.73
CA TYR A 266 8.12 -3.22 2.08
C TYR A 266 9.10 -3.88 3.06
N ARG A 267 9.71 -3.05 3.91
CA ARG A 267 10.60 -3.39 5.03
C ARG A 267 10.26 -2.53 6.24
N HIS A 268 10.82 -2.88 7.41
CA HIS A 268 10.59 -2.14 8.65
C HIS A 268 9.11 -1.80 8.85
N THR A 269 8.76 -0.54 8.95
CA THR A 269 7.40 -0.08 9.23
C THR A 269 6.40 -0.50 8.16
N ALA A 270 5.32 -1.14 8.59
CA ALA A 270 4.12 -1.39 7.79
C ALA A 270 2.90 -0.90 8.58
N PHE A 271 1.98 -0.22 7.90
CA PHE A 271 0.81 0.34 8.56
C PHE A 271 -0.44 0.35 7.69
N GLU A 272 -1.59 0.33 8.36
CA GLU A 272 -2.90 0.57 7.76
C GLU A 272 -3.79 1.33 8.73
N PHE A 273 -4.45 2.37 8.24
CA PHE A 273 -5.58 2.99 8.92
C PHE A 273 -6.85 2.28 8.45
N VAL A 274 -7.51 1.59 9.37
CA VAL A 274 -8.65 0.72 9.05
C VAL A 274 -9.92 1.19 9.73
N THR A 275 -11.07 0.93 9.09
CA THR A 275 -12.39 1.21 9.63
C THR A 275 -13.34 0.06 9.31
N ASP A 276 -14.31 -0.20 10.17
CA ASP A 276 -15.41 -1.14 9.96
C ASP A 276 -16.59 -0.54 9.19
N ARG A 277 -16.62 0.80 9.01
CA ARG A 277 -17.71 1.54 8.38
C ARG A 277 -17.84 1.33 6.86
N LEU A 278 -16.81 0.82 6.21
CA LEU A 278 -16.74 0.64 4.75
C LEU A 278 -16.98 -0.82 4.30
N GLY A 279 -17.34 -1.70 5.22
CA GLY A 279 -17.58 -3.13 4.91
C GLY A 279 -16.28 -3.86 4.53
N ALA A 280 -16.28 -4.59 3.41
CA ALA A 280 -15.13 -5.40 3.00
C ALA A 280 -13.86 -4.61 2.65
N GLN A 281 -13.98 -3.30 2.39
CA GLN A 281 -12.88 -2.40 2.07
C GLN A 281 -12.58 -1.53 3.30
N GLY A 282 -11.98 -2.13 4.33
CA GLY A 282 -11.74 -1.46 5.60
C GLY A 282 -10.54 -0.50 5.63
N THR A 283 -9.56 -0.67 4.74
CA THR A 283 -8.35 0.16 4.72
C THR A 283 -8.60 1.48 3.99
N VAL A 284 -8.46 2.61 4.69
CA VAL A 284 -8.59 3.97 4.15
C VAL A 284 -7.25 4.60 3.78
N LEU A 285 -6.19 4.24 4.49
CA LEU A 285 -4.80 4.62 4.23
C LEU A 285 -3.91 3.42 4.52
N GLY A 286 -2.84 3.25 3.77
CA GLY A 286 -1.88 2.20 4.05
C GLY A 286 -0.56 2.44 3.35
N GLY A 287 0.51 2.00 4.00
CA GLY A 287 1.86 2.20 3.49
C GLY A 287 2.89 1.46 4.32
N GLY A 288 4.12 1.91 4.21
CA GLY A 288 5.25 1.39 4.94
C GLY A 288 6.56 1.84 4.32
N ARG A 289 7.66 1.46 4.96
CA ARG A 289 9.02 1.72 4.46
C ARG A 289 9.39 0.72 3.36
N TYR A 290 10.14 1.17 2.39
CA TYR A 290 10.69 0.35 1.30
C TYR A 290 12.13 0.77 0.98
N ASP A 291 12.86 -0.09 0.24
CA ASP A 291 14.22 0.14 -0.27
C ASP A 291 14.27 0.06 -1.79
#